data_af9f0c496fef6b9e9527b9a261d54d22
#
_entry.id   af9f0c496fef6b9e9527b9a261d54d22
#
_cell.length_a   1.000
_cell.length_b   1.000
_cell.length_c   1.000
_cell.angle_alpha   90.00
_cell.angle_beta   90.00
_cell.angle_gamma   90.00
#
_symmetry.space_group_name_H-M   'P 1'
#
loop_
_entity.id
_entity.type
_entity.pdbx_description
1 polymer ?
#
loop_
_entity_poly.entity_id
_entity_poly.type
_entity_poly.pdbx_seq_one_letter_code
_entity_poly.pdbx_strand_id
1 'polypeptide(L)'
;EGIFPDGVVNIVTGGAKAGQALVTHPDVSRIGFVGSVPTGRIIAKAAAESLKVVSLELGGKNPIIIFPDADPERAATAAIKGMNMNRQGQSCSSTSRVFVHESLHGAVRDELVKQAEALPIGVPWVESNDVGPIVSKRQYERILGFIESAKEDGAECLTGGGPPEDEELRKGFFVSPTIYDRVTPDMRIGSEEIFGPIMSVMPWSNDEEMLNTVNGLEYGLTAAIITNDLAKAMETAERVEAGYVWIN
;
A
#
# COMPACT_ATOMS: atom_id res chain seq x y z
N GLU A 1 7.83 -17.29 -28.49
CA GLU A 1 8.95 -17.61 -29.39
C GLU A 1 8.78 -16.80 -30.69
N GLY A 2 9.88 -16.23 -31.24
CA GLY A 2 9.89 -15.52 -32.53
C GLY A 2 9.38 -14.06 -32.54
N ILE A 3 9.00 -13.46 -31.40
CA ILE A 3 8.59 -12.05 -31.36
C ILE A 3 9.82 -11.12 -31.37
N PHE A 4 10.89 -11.50 -30.70
CA PHE A 4 12.15 -10.78 -30.65
C PHE A 4 13.30 -11.61 -31.20
N PRO A 5 14.31 -10.98 -31.85
CA PRO A 5 15.55 -11.67 -32.18
C PRO A 5 16.24 -12.26 -30.94
N ASP A 6 17.04 -13.32 -31.16
CA ASP A 6 17.79 -13.95 -30.08
C ASP A 6 18.73 -12.96 -29.38
N GLY A 7 18.77 -13.03 -28.06
CA GLY A 7 19.60 -12.16 -27.23
C GLY A 7 19.03 -10.76 -26.93
N VAL A 8 17.87 -10.36 -27.52
CA VAL A 8 17.22 -9.08 -27.22
C VAL A 8 16.58 -9.07 -25.84
N VAL A 9 15.97 -10.19 -25.43
CA VAL A 9 15.36 -10.36 -24.09
C VAL A 9 16.07 -11.47 -23.36
N ASN A 10 16.65 -11.14 -22.20
CA ASN A 10 17.37 -12.09 -21.36
C ASN A 10 16.80 -12.05 -19.94
N ILE A 11 16.46 -13.20 -19.38
CA ILE A 11 15.91 -13.32 -18.02
C ILE A 11 16.95 -14.00 -17.14
N VAL A 12 17.37 -13.31 -16.08
CA VAL A 12 18.30 -13.82 -15.07
C VAL A 12 17.58 -13.87 -13.73
N THR A 13 17.37 -15.06 -13.21
CA THR A 13 16.80 -15.27 -11.88
C THR A 13 17.89 -15.29 -10.82
N GLY A 14 17.61 -14.69 -9.64
CA GLY A 14 18.57 -14.70 -8.52
C GLY A 14 18.18 -13.72 -7.42
N GLY A 15 18.96 -13.74 -6.35
CA GLY A 15 18.81 -12.80 -5.25
C GLY A 15 19.64 -11.52 -5.45
N ALA A 16 19.95 -10.82 -4.35
CA ALA A 16 20.65 -9.54 -4.35
C ALA A 16 21.99 -9.55 -5.13
N LYS A 17 22.72 -10.68 -5.16
CA LYS A 17 23.98 -10.81 -5.91
C LYS A 17 23.78 -10.63 -7.43
N ALA A 18 22.70 -11.23 -7.99
CA ALA A 18 22.39 -11.09 -9.42
C ALA A 18 22.04 -9.64 -9.77
N GLY A 19 21.18 -9.01 -8.94
CA GLY A 19 20.83 -7.59 -9.09
C GLY A 19 22.06 -6.68 -8.99
N GLN A 20 22.93 -6.91 -8.02
CA GLN A 20 24.16 -6.12 -7.85
C GLN A 20 25.08 -6.27 -9.07
N ALA A 21 25.26 -7.47 -9.60
CA ALA A 21 26.09 -7.72 -10.79
C ALA A 21 25.57 -6.94 -12.00
N LEU A 22 24.24 -6.89 -12.22
CA LEU A 22 23.64 -6.10 -13.30
C LEU A 22 23.83 -4.60 -13.07
N VAL A 23 23.58 -4.11 -11.86
CA VAL A 23 23.69 -2.68 -11.52
C VAL A 23 25.12 -2.15 -11.72
N THR A 24 26.15 -2.96 -11.40
CA THR A 24 27.56 -2.55 -11.50
C THR A 24 28.22 -2.89 -12.83
N HIS A 25 27.56 -3.69 -13.70
CA HIS A 25 28.16 -4.11 -14.97
C HIS A 25 28.42 -2.94 -15.91
N PRO A 26 29.61 -2.78 -16.49
CA PRO A 26 29.96 -1.63 -17.31
C PRO A 26 29.08 -1.48 -18.57
N ASP A 27 28.64 -2.56 -19.17
CA ASP A 27 27.83 -2.55 -20.40
C ASP A 27 26.33 -2.29 -20.13
N VAL A 28 25.89 -2.23 -18.88
CA VAL A 28 24.53 -1.81 -18.53
C VAL A 28 24.47 -0.30 -18.42
N SER A 29 23.81 0.36 -19.35
CA SER A 29 23.70 1.83 -19.42
C SER A 29 22.45 2.39 -18.75
N ARG A 30 21.38 1.59 -18.61
CA ARG A 30 20.11 2.00 -17.97
C ARG A 30 19.61 0.95 -17.00
N ILE A 31 19.06 1.41 -15.87
CA ILE A 31 18.48 0.57 -14.84
C ILE A 31 17.06 1.03 -14.58
N GLY A 32 16.07 0.13 -14.75
CA GLY A 32 14.72 0.28 -14.21
C GLY A 32 14.59 -0.61 -12.98
N PHE A 33 14.14 -0.07 -11.87
CA PHE A 33 13.99 -0.82 -10.63
C PHE A 33 12.64 -0.55 -9.97
N VAL A 34 11.97 -1.62 -9.55
CA VAL A 34 10.77 -1.58 -8.71
C VAL A 34 11.07 -2.29 -7.41
N GLY A 35 10.86 -1.63 -6.27
CA GLY A 35 11.10 -2.23 -4.96
C GLY A 35 11.19 -1.22 -3.81
N SER A 36 11.88 -1.59 -2.73
CA SER A 36 11.92 -0.76 -1.52
C SER A 36 12.81 0.48 -1.66
N VAL A 37 12.45 1.55 -0.95
CA VAL A 37 13.23 2.81 -0.90
C VAL A 37 14.70 2.58 -0.51
N PRO A 38 15.05 1.77 0.51
CA PRO A 38 16.46 1.50 0.84
C PRO A 38 17.24 0.88 -0.32
N THR A 39 16.64 -0.07 -1.05
CA THR A 39 17.29 -0.71 -2.20
C THR A 39 17.43 0.28 -3.37
N GLY A 40 16.42 1.10 -3.63
CA GLY A 40 16.49 2.16 -4.64
C GLY A 40 17.63 3.14 -4.38
N ARG A 41 17.83 3.56 -3.12
CA ARG A 41 18.96 4.41 -2.71
C ARG A 41 20.33 3.75 -2.99
N ILE A 42 20.45 2.45 -2.74
CA ILE A 42 21.69 1.68 -3.04
C ILE A 42 21.95 1.67 -4.55
N ILE A 43 20.93 1.39 -5.35
CA ILE A 43 21.02 1.34 -6.81
C ILE A 43 21.38 2.72 -7.38
N ALA A 44 20.73 3.79 -6.92
CA ALA A 44 21.01 5.15 -7.36
C ALA A 44 22.48 5.54 -7.08
N LYS A 45 23.00 5.23 -5.88
CA LYS A 45 24.41 5.46 -5.54
C LYS A 45 25.36 4.69 -6.45
N ALA A 46 25.11 3.40 -6.68
CA ALA A 46 25.97 2.59 -7.54
C ALA A 46 25.91 3.03 -9.01
N ALA A 47 24.74 3.44 -9.50
CA ALA A 47 24.58 3.93 -10.87
C ALA A 47 25.31 5.28 -11.11
N ALA A 48 25.40 6.13 -10.10
CA ALA A 48 26.08 7.43 -10.19
C ALA A 48 27.58 7.29 -10.51
N GLU A 49 28.25 6.23 -10.06
CA GLU A 49 29.67 5.97 -10.31
C GLU A 49 30.02 5.90 -11.82
N SER A 50 29.07 5.46 -12.65
CA SER A 50 29.25 5.35 -14.11
C SER A 50 28.17 6.12 -14.90
N LEU A 51 27.49 7.07 -14.26
CA LEU A 51 26.47 7.96 -14.85
C LEU A 51 25.36 7.20 -15.61
N LYS A 52 24.94 6.04 -15.08
CA LYS A 52 23.85 5.26 -15.67
C LYS A 52 22.51 5.97 -15.50
N VAL A 53 21.63 5.84 -16.49
CA VAL A 53 20.26 6.32 -16.37
C VAL A 53 19.49 5.40 -15.41
N VAL A 54 18.80 5.97 -14.42
CA VAL A 54 18.04 5.22 -13.42
C VAL A 54 16.58 5.69 -13.42
N SER A 55 15.65 4.72 -13.46
CA SER A 55 14.24 4.92 -13.19
C SER A 55 13.86 4.06 -11.98
N LEU A 56 13.29 4.70 -10.95
CA LEU A 56 12.98 4.06 -9.67
C LEU A 56 11.49 4.17 -9.38
N GLU A 57 10.83 3.02 -9.25
CA GLU A 57 9.47 2.89 -8.74
C GLU A 57 9.55 2.27 -7.35
N LEU A 58 9.27 3.06 -6.33
CA LEU A 58 9.54 2.69 -4.94
C LEU A 58 8.24 2.53 -4.14
N GLY A 59 8.37 2.37 -2.82
CA GLY A 59 7.25 2.20 -1.92
C GLY A 59 6.33 3.41 -1.82
N GLY A 60 5.15 3.18 -1.24
CA GLY A 60 4.15 4.20 -0.97
C GLY A 60 3.45 4.00 0.38
N LYS A 61 3.00 5.10 0.96
CA LYS A 61 2.07 5.13 2.10
C LYS A 61 0.86 5.97 1.72
N ASN A 62 0.16 5.48 0.71
CA ASN A 62 -0.76 6.27 -0.08
C ASN A 62 -2.06 6.59 0.68
N PRO A 63 -2.55 7.83 0.63
CA PRO A 63 -3.82 8.21 1.20
C PRO A 63 -4.99 7.92 0.25
N ILE A 64 -6.15 7.61 0.82
CA ILE A 64 -7.46 7.87 0.23
C ILE A 64 -8.16 8.90 1.11
N ILE A 65 -8.62 9.99 0.53
CA ILE A 65 -9.24 11.12 1.22
C ILE A 65 -10.74 11.11 0.92
N ILE A 66 -11.55 10.92 1.97
CA ILE A 66 -13.01 10.81 1.88
C ILE A 66 -13.63 12.08 2.46
N PHE A 67 -14.27 12.87 1.60
CA PHE A 67 -14.93 14.14 1.93
C PHE A 67 -16.36 13.93 2.48
N PRO A 68 -16.95 14.92 3.18
CA PRO A 68 -18.22 14.78 3.86
C PRO A 68 -19.45 14.58 2.96
N ASP A 69 -19.31 14.79 1.66
CA ASP A 69 -20.37 14.62 0.66
C ASP A 69 -20.35 13.23 -0.02
N ALA A 70 -19.38 12.38 0.35
CA ALA A 70 -19.25 11.04 -0.18
C ALA A 70 -20.37 10.10 0.33
N ASP A 71 -20.75 9.13 -0.48
CA ASP A 71 -21.58 8.00 -0.04
C ASP A 71 -20.72 7.01 0.77
N PRO A 72 -21.06 6.66 2.02
CA PRO A 72 -20.22 5.83 2.88
C PRO A 72 -19.93 4.44 2.32
N GLU A 73 -20.92 3.75 1.72
CA GLU A 73 -20.76 2.40 1.17
C GLU A 73 -19.83 2.42 -0.05
N ARG A 74 -20.01 3.40 -0.94
CA ARG A 74 -19.15 3.58 -2.12
C ARG A 74 -17.73 3.97 -1.72
N ALA A 75 -17.58 4.84 -0.72
CA ALA A 75 -16.28 5.25 -0.20
C ALA A 75 -15.52 4.08 0.43
N ALA A 76 -16.19 3.25 1.24
CA ALA A 76 -15.62 2.03 1.79
C ALA A 76 -15.23 1.03 0.69
N THR A 77 -16.08 0.85 -0.33
CA THR A 77 -15.77 0.00 -1.48
C THR A 77 -14.55 0.49 -2.24
N ALA A 78 -14.43 1.80 -2.46
CA ALA A 78 -13.27 2.39 -3.11
C ALA A 78 -11.98 2.18 -2.27
N ALA A 79 -12.07 2.33 -0.94
CA ALA A 79 -10.95 2.11 -0.04
C ALA A 79 -10.49 0.63 -0.02
N ILE A 80 -11.39 -0.34 0.07
CA ILE A 80 -11.09 -1.78 0.01
C ILE A 80 -10.44 -2.15 -1.34
N LYS A 81 -10.98 -1.64 -2.45
CA LYS A 81 -10.40 -1.85 -3.79
C LYS A 81 -9.03 -1.18 -3.92
N GLY A 82 -8.92 0.09 -3.49
CA GLY A 82 -7.67 0.85 -3.53
C GLY A 82 -6.58 0.24 -2.64
N MET A 83 -6.96 -0.46 -1.55
CA MET A 83 -6.02 -1.21 -0.71
C MET A 83 -5.44 -2.44 -1.41
N ASN A 84 -5.97 -2.86 -2.57
CA ASN A 84 -5.53 -4.05 -3.28
C ASN A 84 -5.59 -5.32 -2.41
N MET A 85 -6.69 -5.55 -1.70
CA MET A 85 -6.86 -6.71 -0.82
C MET A 85 -6.69 -8.04 -1.57
N ASN A 86 -7.09 -8.09 -2.85
CA ASN A 86 -6.85 -9.23 -3.76
C ASN A 86 -5.37 -9.51 -4.06
N ARG A 87 -4.47 -8.61 -3.66
CA ARG A 87 -3.01 -8.78 -3.64
C ARG A 87 -2.46 -8.73 -2.22
N GLN A 88 -3.30 -8.97 -1.22
CA GLN A 88 -2.98 -8.92 0.21
C GLN A 88 -2.38 -7.58 0.65
N GLY A 89 -2.77 -6.47 0.03
CA GLY A 89 -2.16 -5.16 0.26
C GLY A 89 -0.68 -5.07 -0.15
N GLN A 90 -0.14 -6.08 -0.82
CA GLN A 90 1.25 -6.13 -1.31
C GLN A 90 1.37 -5.39 -2.64
N SER A 91 1.11 -4.09 -2.60
CA SER A 91 1.20 -3.19 -3.76
C SER A 91 1.73 -1.82 -3.33
N CYS A 92 2.65 -1.27 -4.11
CA CYS A 92 3.18 0.08 -3.88
C CYS A 92 2.10 1.17 -3.98
N SER A 93 1.01 0.92 -4.73
CA SER A 93 -0.11 1.84 -4.89
C SER A 93 -1.27 1.61 -3.92
N SER A 94 -1.16 0.68 -2.95
CA SER A 94 -2.21 0.45 -1.96
C SER A 94 -2.52 1.71 -1.15
N THR A 95 -3.81 2.11 -1.12
CA THR A 95 -4.29 3.25 -0.33
C THR A 95 -4.48 2.85 1.14
N SER A 96 -3.36 2.66 1.84
CA SER A 96 -3.34 2.11 3.19
C SER A 96 -3.69 3.12 4.30
N ARG A 97 -3.63 4.44 4.02
CA ARG A 97 -4.10 5.50 4.91
C ARG A 97 -5.48 5.98 4.43
N VAL A 98 -6.51 5.75 5.25
CA VAL A 98 -7.90 6.11 4.95
C VAL A 98 -8.27 7.35 5.76
N PHE A 99 -8.17 8.53 5.15
CA PHE A 99 -8.59 9.79 5.74
C PHE A 99 -10.09 9.96 5.55
N VAL A 100 -10.85 9.94 6.64
CA VAL A 100 -12.31 10.06 6.60
C VAL A 100 -12.75 11.31 7.33
N HIS A 101 -13.55 12.17 6.69
CA HIS A 101 -14.13 13.32 7.37
C HIS A 101 -14.98 12.87 8.56
N GLU A 102 -14.86 13.57 9.69
CA GLU A 102 -15.47 13.17 10.98
C GLU A 102 -16.97 12.94 10.89
N SER A 103 -17.69 13.69 10.04
CA SER A 103 -19.14 13.52 9.83
C SER A 103 -19.55 12.17 9.22
N LEU A 104 -18.64 11.50 8.52
CA LEU A 104 -18.87 10.18 7.89
C LEU A 104 -18.11 9.05 8.59
N HIS A 105 -17.25 9.38 9.57
CA HIS A 105 -16.31 8.43 10.15
C HIS A 105 -16.97 7.13 10.62
N GLY A 106 -18.05 7.22 11.43
CA GLY A 106 -18.75 6.04 11.93
C GLY A 106 -19.34 5.18 10.80
N ALA A 107 -20.01 5.81 9.83
CA ALA A 107 -20.66 5.09 8.75
C ALA A 107 -19.65 4.42 7.80
N VAL A 108 -18.57 5.11 7.43
CA VAL A 108 -17.50 4.55 6.57
C VAL A 108 -16.75 3.44 7.31
N ARG A 109 -16.44 3.62 8.59
CA ARG A 109 -15.79 2.62 9.43
C ARG A 109 -16.58 1.32 9.47
N ASP A 110 -17.89 1.39 9.74
CA ASP A 110 -18.75 0.22 9.85
C ASP A 110 -18.85 -0.53 8.51
N GLU A 111 -18.93 0.20 7.39
CA GLU A 111 -18.94 -0.40 6.05
C GLU A 111 -17.55 -1.00 5.68
N LEU A 112 -16.44 -0.38 6.08
CA LEU A 112 -15.10 -0.93 5.88
C LEU A 112 -14.94 -2.28 6.59
N VAL A 113 -15.37 -2.38 7.85
CA VAL A 113 -15.33 -3.63 8.63
C VAL A 113 -16.17 -4.71 7.95
N LYS A 114 -17.43 -4.40 7.66
CA LYS A 114 -18.36 -5.31 6.98
C LYS A 114 -17.80 -5.86 5.67
N GLN A 115 -17.23 -4.99 4.82
CA GLN A 115 -16.67 -5.39 3.53
C GLN A 115 -15.37 -6.17 3.68
N ALA A 116 -14.50 -5.82 4.63
CA ALA A 116 -13.26 -6.53 4.90
C ALA A 116 -13.50 -7.96 5.42
N GLU A 117 -14.47 -8.13 6.33
CA GLU A 117 -14.88 -9.44 6.87
C GLU A 117 -15.54 -10.34 5.83
N ALA A 118 -16.16 -9.75 4.81
CA ALA A 118 -16.80 -10.50 3.72
C ALA A 118 -15.81 -11.03 2.67
N LEU A 119 -14.51 -10.61 2.71
CA LEU A 119 -13.51 -11.06 1.74
C LEU A 119 -13.11 -12.51 2.00
N PRO A 120 -13.30 -13.44 1.04
CA PRO A 120 -12.88 -14.82 1.19
C PRO A 120 -11.34 -14.93 1.23
N ILE A 121 -10.83 -15.59 2.27
CA ILE A 121 -9.39 -15.83 2.45
C ILE A 121 -9.11 -17.30 2.11
N GLY A 122 -8.09 -17.56 1.30
CA GLY A 122 -7.73 -18.94 0.98
C GLY A 122 -6.63 -19.08 -0.05
N VAL A 123 -6.45 -20.32 -0.51
CA VAL A 123 -5.40 -20.64 -1.49
C VAL A 123 -5.72 -20.01 -2.85
N PRO A 124 -4.71 -19.45 -3.56
CA PRO A 124 -4.93 -18.59 -4.72
C PRO A 124 -5.41 -19.33 -5.99
N TRP A 125 -5.37 -20.64 -6.03
CA TRP A 125 -5.91 -21.43 -7.16
C TRP A 125 -7.41 -21.78 -7.01
N VAL A 126 -8.05 -21.37 -5.92
CA VAL A 126 -9.50 -21.42 -5.74
C VAL A 126 -10.06 -20.07 -6.14
N GLU A 127 -10.78 -20.03 -7.26
CA GLU A 127 -11.22 -18.78 -7.91
C GLU A 127 -12.14 -17.90 -7.04
N SER A 128 -12.84 -18.51 -6.07
CA SER A 128 -13.71 -17.78 -5.14
C SER A 128 -12.96 -17.07 -4.01
N ASN A 129 -11.64 -17.24 -3.89
CA ASN A 129 -10.85 -16.59 -2.86
C ASN A 129 -10.26 -15.26 -3.38
N ASP A 130 -10.46 -14.20 -2.61
CA ASP A 130 -9.92 -12.87 -2.90
C ASP A 130 -8.56 -12.63 -2.24
N VAL A 131 -8.36 -13.12 -1.02
CA VAL A 131 -7.16 -12.83 -0.23
C VAL A 131 -6.32 -14.09 -0.10
N GLY A 132 -5.15 -14.07 -0.72
CA GLY A 132 -4.16 -15.16 -0.69
C GLY A 132 -3.10 -15.00 0.41
N PRO A 133 -2.01 -15.81 0.36
CA PRO A 133 -0.93 -15.73 1.33
C PRO A 133 0.04 -14.57 1.05
N ILE A 134 0.74 -14.14 2.07
CA ILE A 134 1.87 -13.21 1.98
C ILE A 134 3.04 -13.88 1.25
N VAL A 135 3.74 -13.12 0.43
CA VAL A 135 4.75 -13.60 -0.55
C VAL A 135 5.91 -14.39 0.08
N SER A 136 6.23 -14.19 1.35
CA SER A 136 7.35 -14.84 2.02
C SER A 136 7.24 -14.79 3.53
N LYS A 137 7.92 -15.73 4.23
CA LYS A 137 8.02 -15.75 5.68
C LYS A 137 8.54 -14.42 6.25
N ARG A 138 9.59 -13.85 5.64
CA ARG A 138 10.17 -12.57 6.08
C ARG A 138 9.14 -11.43 6.02
N GLN A 139 8.33 -11.35 4.97
CA GLN A 139 7.31 -10.32 4.85
C GLN A 139 6.14 -10.58 5.80
N TYR A 140 5.75 -11.83 5.99
CA TYR A 140 4.75 -12.23 6.97
C TYR A 140 5.14 -11.80 8.39
N GLU A 141 6.37 -12.13 8.83
CA GLU A 141 6.90 -11.75 10.15
C GLU A 141 6.97 -10.23 10.30
N ARG A 142 7.32 -9.50 9.23
CA ARG A 142 7.32 -8.03 9.23
C ARG A 142 5.92 -7.47 9.45
N ILE A 143 4.90 -8.03 8.78
CA ILE A 143 3.50 -7.61 8.96
C ILE A 143 3.03 -7.87 10.39
N LEU A 144 3.34 -9.04 10.96
CA LEU A 144 3.02 -9.33 12.36
C LEU A 144 3.71 -8.36 13.33
N GLY A 145 4.92 -7.92 13.03
CA GLY A 145 5.61 -6.89 13.81
C GLY A 145 4.91 -5.52 13.75
N PHE A 146 4.25 -5.17 12.64
CA PHE A 146 3.41 -3.97 12.56
C PHE A 146 2.12 -4.12 13.36
N ILE A 147 1.50 -5.29 13.35
CA ILE A 147 0.31 -5.59 14.16
C ILE A 147 0.64 -5.46 15.65
N GLU A 148 1.81 -5.94 16.08
CA GLU A 148 2.23 -5.80 17.47
C GLU A 148 2.52 -4.35 17.83
N SER A 149 3.24 -3.59 16.96
CA SER A 149 3.45 -2.16 17.21
C SER A 149 2.14 -1.36 17.29
N ALA A 150 1.14 -1.72 16.50
CA ALA A 150 -0.17 -1.06 16.55
C ALA A 150 -0.86 -1.25 17.92
N LYS A 151 -0.71 -2.43 18.54
CA LYS A 151 -1.22 -2.69 19.89
C LYS A 151 -0.45 -1.88 20.94
N GLU A 152 0.89 -1.84 20.82
CA GLU A 152 1.75 -1.06 21.71
C GLU A 152 1.45 0.43 21.62
N ASP A 153 1.19 0.95 20.41
CA ASP A 153 0.80 2.33 20.15
C ASP A 153 -0.65 2.64 20.59
N GLY A 154 -1.45 1.62 20.95
CA GLY A 154 -2.84 1.77 21.40
C GLY A 154 -3.84 2.00 20.26
N ALA A 155 -3.53 1.62 19.02
CA ALA A 155 -4.47 1.69 17.91
C ALA A 155 -5.65 0.72 18.10
N GLU A 156 -6.86 1.16 17.79
CA GLU A 156 -8.08 0.36 17.91
C GLU A 156 -8.20 -0.62 16.73
N CYS A 157 -8.01 -1.91 16.97
CA CYS A 157 -8.22 -2.94 15.95
C CYS A 157 -9.71 -3.25 15.82
N LEU A 158 -10.30 -2.93 14.67
CA LEU A 158 -11.73 -3.16 14.43
C LEU A 158 -12.00 -4.57 13.89
N THR A 159 -11.12 -5.10 13.05
CA THR A 159 -11.21 -6.46 12.50
C THR A 159 -9.84 -6.97 12.08
N GLY A 160 -9.66 -8.28 11.98
CA GLY A 160 -8.40 -8.92 11.62
C GLY A 160 -7.40 -8.94 12.77
N GLY A 161 -6.24 -8.29 12.59
CA GLY A 161 -5.21 -8.18 13.63
C GLY A 161 -4.34 -9.42 13.80
N GLY A 162 -4.24 -10.28 12.77
CA GLY A 162 -3.40 -11.46 12.83
C GLY A 162 -3.69 -12.50 11.75
N PRO A 163 -3.19 -13.72 11.93
CA PRO A 163 -3.55 -14.86 11.08
C PRO A 163 -5.05 -15.18 11.17
N PRO A 164 -5.67 -15.76 10.11
CA PRO A 164 -7.05 -16.19 10.15
C PRO A 164 -7.30 -17.28 11.22
N GLU A 165 -8.58 -17.45 11.61
CA GLU A 165 -8.95 -18.47 12.60
C GLU A 165 -8.83 -19.91 12.09
N ASP A 166 -8.96 -20.12 10.78
CA ASP A 166 -8.85 -21.42 10.13
C ASP A 166 -7.46 -22.03 10.34
N GLU A 167 -7.44 -23.21 10.98
CA GLU A 167 -6.20 -23.93 11.34
C GLU A 167 -5.36 -24.34 10.12
N GLU A 168 -5.99 -24.64 8.98
CA GLU A 168 -5.26 -25.00 7.75
C GLU A 168 -4.57 -23.78 7.14
N LEU A 169 -5.23 -22.62 7.16
CA LEU A 169 -4.63 -21.36 6.69
C LEU A 169 -3.50 -20.88 7.61
N ARG A 170 -3.58 -21.17 8.91
CA ARG A 170 -2.49 -20.86 9.87
C ARG A 170 -1.18 -21.59 9.59
N LYS A 171 -1.21 -22.69 8.84
CA LYS A 171 0.00 -23.39 8.42
C LYS A 171 0.75 -22.64 7.32
N GLY A 172 0.11 -21.67 6.67
CA GLY A 172 0.69 -20.79 5.65
C GLY A 172 0.95 -19.37 6.15
N PHE A 173 1.35 -18.49 5.26
CA PHE A 173 1.64 -17.10 5.57
C PHE A 173 0.41 -16.19 5.35
N PHE A 174 -0.74 -16.58 5.88
CA PHE A 174 -1.97 -15.81 5.75
C PHE A 174 -2.13 -14.77 6.86
N VAL A 175 -2.55 -13.57 6.48
CA VAL A 175 -2.93 -12.49 7.39
C VAL A 175 -4.33 -12.03 6.99
N SER A 176 -5.22 -11.95 7.97
CA SER A 176 -6.59 -11.45 7.75
C SER A 176 -6.57 -9.97 7.34
N PRO A 177 -7.48 -9.54 6.45
CA PRO A 177 -7.74 -8.12 6.23
C PRO A 177 -7.94 -7.41 7.56
N THR A 178 -7.13 -6.39 7.80
CA THR A 178 -7.03 -5.75 9.11
C THR A 178 -7.32 -4.25 8.99
N ILE A 179 -8.18 -3.75 9.87
CA ILE A 179 -8.53 -2.33 9.93
C ILE A 179 -8.25 -1.82 11.34
N TYR A 180 -7.38 -0.80 11.42
CA TYR A 180 -7.15 -0.04 12.63
C TYR A 180 -7.84 1.32 12.52
N ASP A 181 -8.52 1.74 13.58
CA ASP A 181 -9.18 3.04 13.68
C ASP A 181 -8.38 4.00 14.57
N ARG A 182 -8.66 5.30 14.41
CA ARG A 182 -8.05 6.40 15.19
C ARG A 182 -6.52 6.38 15.14
N VAL A 183 -5.98 5.95 14.00
CA VAL A 183 -4.54 5.94 13.79
C VAL A 183 -4.03 7.37 13.66
N THR A 184 -2.92 7.67 14.32
CA THR A 184 -2.26 8.96 14.26
C THR A 184 -0.97 8.88 13.41
N PRO A 185 -0.45 10.02 12.88
CA PRO A 185 0.73 10.03 12.02
C PRO A 185 2.02 9.55 12.69
N ASP A 186 2.11 9.62 14.01
CA ASP A 186 3.25 9.18 14.81
C ASP A 186 3.27 7.66 15.06
N MET A 187 2.15 6.97 14.90
CA MET A 187 2.10 5.52 14.95
C MET A 187 2.81 4.91 13.74
N ARG A 188 3.54 3.81 13.94
CA ARG A 188 4.24 3.13 12.84
C ARG A 188 3.31 2.72 11.70
N ILE A 189 2.10 2.22 12.03
CA ILE A 189 1.09 1.84 11.03
C ILE A 189 0.51 3.04 10.28
N GLY A 190 0.65 4.26 10.81
CA GLY A 190 0.25 5.54 10.20
C GLY A 190 1.28 6.12 9.24
N SER A 191 2.57 5.82 9.44
CA SER A 191 3.69 6.47 8.74
C SER A 191 4.56 5.55 7.89
N GLU A 192 4.74 4.28 8.26
CA GLU A 192 5.59 3.35 7.51
C GLU A 192 4.80 2.49 6.51
N GLU A 193 5.42 2.15 5.37
CA GLU A 193 4.86 1.18 4.42
C GLU A 193 4.86 -0.23 5.02
N ILE A 194 3.68 -0.83 5.16
CA ILE A 194 3.52 -2.19 5.71
C ILE A 194 3.73 -3.26 4.64
N PHE A 195 3.18 -3.03 3.44
CA PHE A 195 3.11 -3.97 2.32
C PHE A 195 2.39 -5.27 2.71
N GLY A 196 1.20 -5.10 3.31
CA GLY A 196 0.34 -6.14 3.86
C GLY A 196 -1.11 -5.67 3.98
N PRO A 197 -2.08 -6.53 4.29
CA PRO A 197 -3.51 -6.24 4.26
C PRO A 197 -3.98 -5.44 5.49
N ILE A 198 -3.34 -4.29 5.76
CA ILE A 198 -3.61 -3.45 6.92
C ILE A 198 -3.97 -2.04 6.48
N MET A 199 -5.14 -1.57 6.87
CA MET A 199 -5.65 -0.21 6.65
C MET A 199 -5.62 0.59 7.95
N SER A 200 -5.21 1.86 7.84
CA SER A 200 -5.13 2.81 8.95
C SER A 200 -6.18 3.91 8.72
N VAL A 201 -7.25 3.92 9.52
CA VAL A 201 -8.30 4.93 9.44
C VAL A 201 -7.94 6.12 10.30
N MET A 202 -7.96 7.31 9.70
CA MET A 202 -7.57 8.59 10.27
C MET A 202 -8.73 9.59 10.12
N PRO A 203 -9.49 9.88 11.19
CA PRO A 203 -10.54 10.90 11.12
C PRO A 203 -9.93 12.29 10.96
N TRP A 204 -10.60 13.17 10.20
CA TRP A 204 -10.19 14.55 10.00
C TRP A 204 -11.40 15.49 9.93
N SER A 205 -11.19 16.79 10.23
CA SER A 205 -12.23 17.83 10.18
C SER A 205 -11.77 19.16 9.58
N ASN A 206 -10.44 19.32 9.38
CA ASN A 206 -9.86 20.53 8.82
C ASN A 206 -9.02 20.17 7.60
N ASP A 207 -9.32 20.79 6.44
CA ASP A 207 -8.68 20.49 5.15
C ASP A 207 -7.16 20.73 5.18
N GLU A 208 -6.72 21.83 5.84
CA GLU A 208 -5.30 22.18 5.90
C GLU A 208 -4.51 21.20 6.77
N GLU A 209 -5.04 20.82 7.92
CA GLU A 209 -4.40 19.84 8.81
C GLU A 209 -4.35 18.45 8.15
N MET A 210 -5.42 18.06 7.47
CA MET A 210 -5.48 16.81 6.72
C MET A 210 -4.43 16.82 5.60
N LEU A 211 -4.36 17.87 4.79
CA LEU A 211 -3.38 17.95 3.69
C LEU A 211 -1.93 17.97 4.21
N ASN A 212 -1.66 18.67 5.32
CA ASN A 212 -0.36 18.66 5.97
C ASN A 212 0.01 17.23 6.43
N THR A 213 -0.94 16.47 6.96
CA THR A 213 -0.73 15.07 7.38
C THR A 213 -0.53 14.15 6.17
N VAL A 214 -1.31 14.35 5.10
CA VAL A 214 -1.20 13.60 3.85
C VAL A 214 0.19 13.76 3.25
N ASN A 215 0.68 15.00 3.15
CA ASN A 215 1.96 15.36 2.53
C ASN A 215 3.17 15.23 3.48
N GLY A 216 2.95 14.99 4.76
CA GLY A 216 3.99 14.99 5.80
C GLY A 216 4.93 13.77 5.81
N LEU A 217 4.88 12.90 4.81
CA LEU A 217 5.72 11.72 4.69
C LEU A 217 6.69 11.82 3.50
N GLU A 218 7.77 11.05 3.54
CA GLU A 218 8.71 10.93 2.41
C GLU A 218 8.12 10.22 1.16
N TYR A 219 6.90 9.67 1.27
CA TYR A 219 6.22 8.97 0.19
C TYR A 219 5.34 9.95 -0.60
N GLY A 220 5.31 9.76 -1.90
CA GLY A 220 4.47 10.56 -2.81
C GLY A 220 4.11 9.79 -4.08
N LEU A 221 3.80 8.49 -3.97
CA LEU A 221 3.56 7.67 -5.15
C LEU A 221 2.16 7.89 -5.72
N THR A 222 1.13 7.62 -4.93
CA THR A 222 -0.26 7.78 -5.37
C THR A 222 -1.15 8.37 -4.26
N ALA A 223 -2.32 8.90 -4.67
CA ALA A 223 -3.39 9.28 -3.77
C ALA A 223 -4.75 9.00 -4.44
N ALA A 224 -5.81 8.93 -3.62
CA ALA A 224 -7.18 8.85 -4.11
C ALA A 224 -8.06 9.89 -3.36
N ILE A 225 -9.04 10.45 -4.06
CA ILE A 225 -9.96 11.46 -3.52
C ILE A 225 -11.38 11.01 -3.83
N ILE A 226 -12.22 10.98 -2.81
CA ILE A 226 -13.65 10.61 -2.90
C ILE A 226 -14.50 11.79 -2.49
N THR A 227 -15.18 12.42 -3.45
CA THR A 227 -16.10 13.54 -3.26
C THR A 227 -17.04 13.67 -4.45
N ASN A 228 -18.25 14.18 -4.23
CA ASN A 228 -19.18 14.53 -5.31
C ASN A 228 -18.94 15.96 -5.87
N ASP A 229 -18.07 16.76 -5.23
CA ASP A 229 -17.71 18.10 -5.67
C ASP A 229 -16.44 18.06 -6.53
N LEU A 230 -16.59 18.21 -7.85
CA LEU A 230 -15.47 18.20 -8.79
C LEU A 230 -14.47 19.34 -8.54
N ALA A 231 -14.94 20.51 -8.11
CA ALA A 231 -14.03 21.64 -7.84
C ALA A 231 -13.16 21.32 -6.61
N LYS A 232 -13.75 20.76 -5.55
CA LYS A 232 -13.02 20.29 -4.36
C LYS A 232 -12.05 19.16 -4.71
N ALA A 233 -12.45 18.22 -5.57
CA ALA A 233 -11.58 17.13 -6.01
C ALA A 233 -10.34 17.67 -6.73
N MET A 234 -10.50 18.60 -7.67
CA MET A 234 -9.41 19.19 -8.45
C MET A 234 -8.50 20.06 -7.57
N GLU A 235 -9.05 20.92 -6.72
CA GLU A 235 -8.29 21.71 -5.74
C GLU A 235 -7.41 20.81 -4.86
N THR A 236 -7.99 19.73 -4.32
CA THR A 236 -7.27 18.78 -3.47
C THR A 236 -6.18 18.04 -4.26
N ALA A 237 -6.49 17.61 -5.48
CA ALA A 237 -5.53 16.90 -6.33
C ALA A 237 -4.29 17.75 -6.68
N GLU A 238 -4.46 19.07 -6.87
CA GLU A 238 -3.35 20.01 -7.10
C GLU A 238 -2.45 20.22 -5.88
N ARG A 239 -2.98 19.96 -4.68
CA ARG A 239 -2.29 20.19 -3.41
C ARG A 239 -1.67 18.93 -2.81
N VAL A 240 -2.12 17.75 -3.22
CA VAL A 240 -1.55 16.47 -2.76
C VAL A 240 -0.22 16.21 -3.46
N GLU A 241 0.83 16.00 -2.70
CA GLU A 241 2.17 15.70 -3.20
C GLU A 241 2.28 14.21 -3.59
N ALA A 242 1.63 13.83 -4.70
CA ALA A 242 1.67 12.48 -5.25
C ALA A 242 1.84 12.49 -6.77
N GLY A 243 2.56 11.49 -7.28
CA GLY A 243 2.81 11.35 -8.72
C GLY A 243 1.56 10.95 -9.51
N TYR A 244 0.58 10.33 -8.88
CA TYR A 244 -0.69 9.94 -9.50
C TYR A 244 -1.85 10.10 -8.52
N VAL A 245 -2.93 10.76 -8.95
CA VAL A 245 -4.12 11.00 -8.13
C VAL A 245 -5.36 10.47 -8.85
N TRP A 246 -6.10 9.57 -8.20
CA TRP A 246 -7.42 9.12 -8.63
C TRP A 246 -8.51 10.00 -8.03
N ILE A 247 -9.58 10.22 -8.79
CA ILE A 247 -10.80 10.89 -8.35
C ILE A 247 -11.97 9.92 -8.60
N ASN A 248 -12.65 9.51 -7.51
CA ASN A 248 -13.83 8.63 -7.42
C ASN A 248 -13.63 7.21 -7.96
#